data_f8d80dd19ad3b50d43d020f6f458d07d
#
_entry.id   f8d80dd19ad3b50d43d020f6f458d07d
#
_cell.length_a   1.000
_cell.length_b   1.000
_cell.length_c   1.000
_cell.angle_alpha   90.00
_cell.angle_beta   90.00
_cell.angle_gamma   90.00
#
_symmetry.space_group_name_H-M   'P 1'
#
loop_
_entity.id
_entity.type
_entity.pdbx_description
1 polymer ?
#
loop_
_entity_poly.entity_id
_entity_poly.type
_entity_poly.pdbx_seq_one_letter_code
_entity_poly.pdbx_strand_id
1 'polypeptide(L)'
;MPEFADSSRARAESPAERHSRWTWIHETAAMTGWNFTALEGRLVADDPPWDFDTMCLEAWDDASTVLDMGTGGGERLIALVKRFRGRHPGTAPDLSIVATEGWAPNVPVAAAALEPFGIEVSDYDSGDGEPLPWPDASFDVVMNRHESYDIAEVARVLSPGGLFLTQQVDGTEGIEFRNWFGGEPEHPEIQLEPCVDAVEEQGLRVEAARRWQGTMRFTDVEAVIEYLAYVPWDVPDFVVGDHLGGLERLAAERRPIEVTQKRFLIAAIKE
;
A
#
# COMPACT_ATOMS: atom_id res chain seq x y z
N MET A 1 -22.66 61.43 4.06
CA MET A 1 -21.93 60.18 4.39
C MET A 1 -22.51 59.10 3.52
N PRO A 2 -21.84 58.60 2.47
CA PRO A 2 -22.35 57.45 1.72
C PRO A 2 -21.95 56.18 2.49
N GLU A 3 -22.96 55.34 2.76
CA GLU A 3 -22.81 53.96 3.26
C GLU A 3 -22.01 53.14 2.26
N PHE A 4 -20.84 52.67 2.66
CA PHE A 4 -20.11 51.64 1.95
C PHE A 4 -20.84 50.30 2.20
N ALA A 5 -21.61 49.86 1.22
CA ALA A 5 -22.18 48.53 1.20
C ALA A 5 -21.01 47.51 1.14
N ASP A 6 -20.86 46.75 2.21
CA ASP A 6 -19.96 45.59 2.29
C ASP A 6 -20.45 44.51 1.29
N SER A 7 -19.82 44.48 0.12
CA SER A 7 -20.14 43.53 -0.99
C SER A 7 -19.21 42.34 -1.05
N SER A 8 -18.68 41.86 0.09
CA SER A 8 -17.85 40.66 0.13
C SER A 8 -18.60 39.42 0.64
N ARG A 9 -19.83 39.17 0.16
CA ARG A 9 -20.37 37.80 0.19
C ARG A 9 -19.72 37.01 -0.94
N ALA A 10 -18.74 36.17 -0.61
CA ALA A 10 -18.21 35.20 -1.54
C ALA A 10 -19.40 34.47 -2.20
N ARG A 11 -19.47 34.49 -3.54
CA ARG A 11 -20.52 33.81 -4.28
C ARG A 11 -20.42 32.35 -3.96
N ALA A 12 -21.51 31.74 -3.52
CA ALA A 12 -21.54 30.29 -3.35
C ALA A 12 -21.23 29.59 -4.68
N GLU A 13 -20.33 28.60 -4.63
CA GLU A 13 -19.93 27.80 -5.77
C GLU A 13 -21.16 27.11 -6.39
N SER A 14 -21.31 27.17 -7.70
CA SER A 14 -22.38 26.46 -8.41
C SER A 14 -22.07 24.95 -8.52
N PRO A 15 -23.09 24.09 -8.68
CA PRO A 15 -22.86 22.67 -8.93
C PRO A 15 -21.94 22.42 -10.13
N ALA A 16 -22.07 23.17 -11.21
CA ALA A 16 -21.24 23.01 -12.40
C ALA A 16 -19.75 23.34 -12.12
N GLU A 17 -19.47 24.41 -11.37
CA GLU A 17 -18.10 24.76 -10.95
C GLU A 17 -17.51 23.67 -10.06
N ARG A 18 -18.29 23.14 -9.12
CA ARG A 18 -17.88 22.03 -8.24
C ARG A 18 -17.60 20.74 -9.01
N HIS A 19 -18.46 20.35 -9.94
CA HIS A 19 -18.26 19.16 -10.77
C HIS A 19 -17.01 19.27 -11.64
N SER A 20 -16.77 20.44 -12.23
CA SER A 20 -15.54 20.70 -13.00
C SER A 20 -14.29 20.60 -12.12
N ARG A 21 -14.35 21.08 -10.89
CA ARG A 21 -13.24 20.98 -9.93
C ARG A 21 -13.00 19.52 -9.52
N TRP A 22 -14.03 18.73 -9.25
CA TRP A 22 -13.91 17.31 -8.93
C TRP A 22 -13.28 16.51 -10.08
N THR A 23 -13.72 16.76 -11.31
CA THR A 23 -13.13 16.16 -12.52
C THR A 23 -11.65 16.52 -12.63
N TRP A 24 -11.31 17.79 -12.43
CA TRP A 24 -9.92 18.25 -12.48
C TRP A 24 -9.07 17.60 -11.41
N ILE A 25 -9.56 17.45 -10.16
CA ILE A 25 -8.85 16.75 -9.08
C ILE A 25 -8.51 15.32 -9.51
N HIS A 26 -9.51 14.57 -9.98
CA HIS A 26 -9.31 13.19 -10.40
C HIS A 26 -8.33 13.04 -11.56
N GLU A 27 -8.46 13.88 -12.59
CA GLU A 27 -7.63 13.80 -13.81
C GLU A 27 -6.20 14.30 -13.61
N THR A 28 -5.96 15.14 -12.59
CA THR A 28 -4.63 15.72 -12.35
C THR A 28 -3.92 15.11 -11.15
N ALA A 29 -4.60 14.31 -10.35
CA ALA A 29 -3.98 13.61 -9.24
C ALA A 29 -2.88 12.69 -9.76
N ALA A 30 -1.67 12.85 -9.21
CA ALA A 30 -0.52 12.05 -9.56
C ALA A 30 0.28 11.72 -8.29
N MET A 31 0.72 10.49 -8.19
CA MET A 31 1.51 10.00 -7.07
C MET A 31 2.90 9.61 -7.56
N THR A 32 3.93 9.86 -6.77
CA THR A 32 5.30 9.38 -7.00
C THR A 32 5.68 8.50 -5.82
N GLY A 33 6.12 7.28 -6.07
CA GLY A 33 6.21 6.27 -5.04
C GLY A 33 4.81 5.94 -4.50
N TRP A 34 4.74 5.40 -3.28
CA TRP A 34 3.47 5.23 -2.55
C TRP A 34 3.27 6.38 -1.55
N ASN A 35 3.26 7.61 -2.07
CA ASN A 35 3.24 8.82 -1.26
C ASN A 35 1.86 9.47 -1.24
N PHE A 36 1.12 9.28 -0.16
CA PHE A 36 -0.20 9.87 0.08
C PHE A 36 -0.16 11.23 0.79
N THR A 37 0.97 11.96 0.77
CA THR A 37 1.11 13.25 1.47
C THR A 37 0.12 14.31 0.98
N ALA A 38 -0.38 14.24 -0.24
CA ALA A 38 -1.46 15.12 -0.73
C ALA A 38 -2.76 14.94 0.06
N LEU A 39 -2.97 13.78 0.69
CA LEU A 39 -4.09 13.47 1.56
C LEU A 39 -3.79 13.68 3.04
N GLU A 40 -2.59 14.20 3.41
CA GLU A 40 -2.24 14.44 4.80
C GLU A 40 -3.24 15.41 5.47
N GLY A 41 -3.76 15.00 6.63
CA GLY A 41 -4.82 15.70 7.35
C GLY A 41 -6.22 15.60 6.73
N ARG A 42 -6.34 15.00 5.52
CA ARG A 42 -7.63 14.79 4.84
C ARG A 42 -8.05 13.31 4.81
N LEU A 43 -7.11 12.40 4.96
CA LEU A 43 -7.32 10.97 5.17
C LEU A 43 -6.65 10.56 6.48
N VAL A 44 -7.42 9.95 7.37
CA VAL A 44 -6.93 9.34 8.61
C VAL A 44 -7.34 7.87 8.58
N ALA A 45 -6.36 6.98 8.58
CA ALA A 45 -6.57 5.53 8.61
C ALA A 45 -6.22 5.00 10.00
N ASP A 46 -6.97 3.99 10.47
CA ASP A 46 -6.61 3.25 11.66
C ASP A 46 -5.42 2.33 11.35
N ASP A 47 -4.58 2.06 12.36
CA ASP A 47 -3.48 1.11 12.22
C ASP A 47 -3.87 -0.28 12.74
N PRO A 48 -3.40 -1.37 12.12
CA PRO A 48 -3.54 -2.71 12.68
C PRO A 48 -2.80 -2.83 14.02
N PRO A 49 -3.20 -3.79 14.90
CA PRO A 49 -2.63 -3.95 16.23
C PRO A 49 -1.23 -4.56 16.26
N TRP A 50 -0.65 -4.86 15.11
CA TRP A 50 0.73 -5.31 14.97
C TRP A 50 1.60 -4.23 14.35
N ASP A 51 2.85 -4.19 14.73
CA ASP A 51 3.87 -3.32 14.13
C ASP A 51 4.70 -4.15 13.14
N PHE A 52 4.30 -4.10 11.85
CA PHE A 52 4.97 -4.83 10.77
C PHE A 52 6.45 -4.44 10.64
N ASP A 53 6.78 -3.15 10.82
CA ASP A 53 8.15 -2.69 10.77
C ASP A 53 9.01 -3.30 11.89
N THR A 54 8.47 -3.40 13.10
CA THR A 54 9.18 -4.03 14.21
C THR A 54 9.37 -5.52 13.96
N MET A 55 8.35 -6.21 13.38
CA MET A 55 8.48 -7.62 13.00
C MET A 55 9.58 -7.84 11.95
N CYS A 56 9.66 -6.97 10.93
CA CYS A 56 10.74 -7.01 9.94
C CYS A 56 12.11 -6.84 10.62
N LEU A 57 12.25 -5.85 11.49
CA LEU A 57 13.52 -5.57 12.18
C LEU A 57 13.94 -6.69 13.14
N GLU A 58 13.00 -7.36 13.78
CA GLU A 58 13.27 -8.55 14.61
C GLU A 58 13.72 -9.73 13.76
N ALA A 59 13.11 -9.93 12.59
CA ALA A 59 13.53 -10.95 11.64
C ALA A 59 14.94 -10.70 11.08
N TRP A 60 15.35 -9.45 10.93
CA TRP A 60 16.68 -9.09 10.43
C TRP A 60 17.80 -9.30 11.46
N ASP A 61 17.48 -9.35 12.76
CA ASP A 61 18.49 -9.54 13.82
C ASP A 61 19.26 -10.87 13.67
N ASP A 62 18.62 -11.91 13.10
CA ASP A 62 19.20 -13.24 12.89
C ASP A 62 19.45 -13.56 11.39
N ALA A 63 19.21 -12.61 10.48
CA ALA A 63 19.34 -12.81 9.04
C ALA A 63 20.68 -12.31 8.49
N SER A 64 21.12 -12.92 7.41
CA SER A 64 22.25 -12.45 6.58
C SER A 64 21.78 -11.87 5.24
N THR A 65 20.64 -12.32 4.76
CA THR A 65 20.09 -11.96 3.44
C THR A 65 18.59 -11.67 3.52
N VAL A 66 18.19 -10.52 2.96
CA VAL A 66 16.79 -10.04 2.97
C VAL A 66 16.36 -9.62 1.58
N LEU A 67 15.16 -10.03 1.18
CA LEU A 67 14.44 -9.51 0.03
C LEU A 67 13.23 -8.69 0.49
N ASP A 68 13.14 -7.45 0.03
CA ASP A 68 11.96 -6.58 0.15
C ASP A 68 11.19 -6.57 -1.18
N MET A 69 10.00 -7.17 -1.21
CA MET A 69 9.19 -7.25 -2.43
C MET A 69 8.19 -6.08 -2.47
N GLY A 70 8.20 -5.33 -3.59
CA GLY A 70 7.34 -4.19 -3.81
C GLY A 70 7.74 -2.99 -2.92
N THR A 71 8.98 -2.53 -3.09
CA THR A 71 9.57 -1.50 -2.21
C THR A 71 8.96 -0.10 -2.41
N GLY A 72 8.15 0.10 -3.46
CA GLY A 72 7.58 1.40 -3.81
C GLY A 72 8.68 2.39 -4.22
N GLY A 73 8.72 3.57 -3.61
CA GLY A 73 9.80 4.53 -3.79
C GLY A 73 11.02 4.28 -2.91
N GLY A 74 11.03 3.22 -2.10
CA GLY A 74 12.11 2.87 -1.16
C GLY A 74 12.04 3.57 0.20
N GLU A 75 11.08 4.47 0.43
CA GLU A 75 11.04 5.32 1.62
C GLU A 75 10.95 4.49 2.90
N ARG A 76 10.12 3.44 2.89
CA ARG A 76 9.92 2.57 4.05
C ARG A 76 11.14 1.70 4.32
N LEU A 77 11.72 1.09 3.28
CA LEU A 77 12.95 0.30 3.40
C LEU A 77 14.10 1.14 3.95
N ILE A 78 14.26 2.39 3.47
CA ILE A 78 15.24 3.35 4.01
C ILE A 78 15.00 3.60 5.52
N ALA A 79 13.75 3.78 5.93
CA ALA A 79 13.42 3.98 7.34
C ALA A 79 13.77 2.75 8.18
N LEU A 80 13.48 1.54 7.69
CA LEU A 80 13.85 0.28 8.35
C LEU A 80 15.37 0.14 8.48
N VAL A 81 16.12 0.36 7.40
CA VAL A 81 17.59 0.29 7.41
C VAL A 81 18.20 1.27 8.42
N LYS A 82 17.68 2.50 8.48
CA LYS A 82 18.14 3.50 9.46
C LYS A 82 17.83 3.06 10.90
N ARG A 83 16.63 2.53 11.15
CA ARG A 83 16.24 2.00 12.47
C ARG A 83 17.10 0.79 12.86
N PHE A 84 17.36 -0.14 11.92
CA PHE A 84 18.20 -1.32 12.14
C PHE A 84 19.64 -0.92 12.51
N ARG A 85 20.25 -0.05 11.70
CA ARG A 85 21.60 0.48 12.00
C ARG A 85 21.66 1.20 13.35
N GLY A 86 20.60 1.88 13.74
CA GLY A 86 20.49 2.55 15.03
C GLY A 86 20.40 1.59 16.23
N ARG A 87 19.88 0.35 16.04
CA ARG A 87 19.85 -0.71 17.06
C ARG A 87 21.23 -1.34 17.29
N HIS A 88 22.14 -1.28 16.29
CA HIS A 88 23.46 -1.93 16.31
C HIS A 88 24.61 -0.90 16.18
N PRO A 89 24.77 0.06 17.13
CA PRO A 89 25.80 1.08 17.03
C PRO A 89 27.19 0.45 17.13
N GLY A 90 27.97 0.56 16.06
CA GLY A 90 29.39 0.16 16.02
C GLY A 90 29.68 -1.23 15.44
N THR A 91 28.72 -2.12 15.32
CA THR A 91 28.83 -3.46 14.71
C THR A 91 27.50 -3.88 14.11
N ALA A 92 27.06 -3.18 13.05
CA ALA A 92 25.89 -3.66 12.31
C ALA A 92 26.22 -5.08 11.79
N PRO A 93 25.29 -6.05 11.93
CA PRO A 93 25.42 -7.35 11.27
C PRO A 93 25.68 -7.15 9.79
N ASP A 94 26.42 -8.06 9.18
CA ASP A 94 26.66 -8.06 7.72
C ASP A 94 25.38 -8.54 7.03
N LEU A 95 24.40 -7.60 6.87
CA LEU A 95 23.09 -7.85 6.32
C LEU A 95 23.04 -7.34 4.88
N SER A 96 22.89 -8.28 3.94
CA SER A 96 22.66 -7.99 2.52
C SER A 96 21.16 -7.83 2.28
N ILE A 97 20.75 -6.69 1.74
CA ILE A 97 19.36 -6.40 1.40
C ILE A 97 19.28 -6.12 -0.09
N VAL A 98 18.29 -6.71 -0.75
CA VAL A 98 17.89 -6.39 -2.11
C VAL A 98 16.39 -6.12 -2.14
N ALA A 99 15.91 -5.44 -3.19
CA ALA A 99 14.51 -5.11 -3.32
C ALA A 99 13.97 -5.41 -4.73
N THR A 100 12.65 -5.58 -4.84
CA THR A 100 11.95 -5.55 -6.12
C THR A 100 10.95 -4.40 -6.16
N GLU A 101 10.61 -3.98 -7.37
CA GLU A 101 9.51 -3.05 -7.65
C GLU A 101 8.93 -3.42 -9.01
N GLY A 102 7.59 -3.61 -9.08
CA GLY A 102 6.90 -4.02 -10.31
C GLY A 102 6.27 -2.87 -11.10
N TRP A 103 5.94 -1.75 -10.41
CA TRP A 103 5.39 -0.62 -11.14
C TRP A 103 6.48 0.18 -11.82
N ALA A 104 6.59 0.04 -13.15
CA ALA A 104 7.66 0.61 -13.96
C ALA A 104 8.02 2.09 -13.66
N PRO A 105 7.08 3.02 -13.36
CA PRO A 105 7.45 4.39 -12.96
C PRO A 105 8.21 4.49 -11.65
N ASN A 106 8.03 3.55 -10.70
CA ASN A 106 8.70 3.55 -9.41
C ASN A 106 10.10 2.92 -9.44
N VAL A 107 10.37 1.98 -10.34
CA VAL A 107 11.67 1.28 -10.43
C VAL A 107 12.87 2.24 -10.41
N PRO A 108 12.94 3.27 -11.28
CA PRO A 108 14.06 4.22 -11.24
C PRO A 108 14.05 5.11 -9.98
N VAL A 109 12.90 5.38 -9.40
CA VAL A 109 12.77 6.17 -8.16
C VAL A 109 13.35 5.38 -6.99
N ALA A 110 12.93 4.12 -6.82
CA ALA A 110 13.44 3.22 -5.80
C ALA A 110 14.95 2.99 -5.94
N ALA A 111 15.42 2.69 -7.16
CA ALA A 111 16.83 2.46 -7.44
C ALA A 111 17.69 3.66 -7.03
N ALA A 112 17.30 4.88 -7.41
CA ALA A 112 18.02 6.10 -7.04
C ALA A 112 17.98 6.37 -5.52
N ALA A 113 16.85 6.10 -4.86
CA ALA A 113 16.69 6.31 -3.41
C ALA A 113 17.49 5.30 -2.57
N LEU A 114 17.62 4.06 -3.05
CA LEU A 114 18.24 2.95 -2.33
C LEU A 114 19.73 2.77 -2.63
N GLU A 115 20.25 3.30 -3.75
CA GLU A 115 21.67 3.27 -4.11
C GLU A 115 22.60 3.74 -2.98
N PRO A 116 22.34 4.87 -2.25
CA PRO A 116 23.21 5.33 -1.17
C PRO A 116 23.28 4.36 0.03
N PHE A 117 22.37 3.39 0.10
CA PHE A 117 22.34 2.36 1.14
C PHE A 117 23.01 1.06 0.70
N GLY A 118 23.40 0.96 -0.59
CA GLY A 118 23.98 -0.25 -1.20
C GLY A 118 22.93 -1.31 -1.52
N ILE A 119 21.66 -0.93 -1.69
CA ILE A 119 20.55 -1.83 -1.96
C ILE A 119 20.24 -1.76 -3.46
N GLU A 120 20.28 -2.92 -4.12
CA GLU A 120 19.90 -3.09 -5.52
C GLU A 120 18.39 -3.29 -5.64
N VAL A 121 17.78 -2.66 -6.66
CA VAL A 121 16.36 -2.81 -6.99
C VAL A 121 16.24 -3.52 -8.32
N SER A 122 15.54 -4.66 -8.34
CA SER A 122 15.21 -5.39 -9.56
C SER A 122 13.80 -5.03 -10.02
N ASP A 123 13.64 -4.80 -11.31
CA ASP A 123 12.33 -4.70 -11.97
C ASP A 123 11.69 -6.09 -11.98
N TYR A 124 10.59 -6.25 -11.25
CA TYR A 124 9.89 -7.53 -11.11
C TYR A 124 8.43 -7.33 -10.73
N ASP A 125 7.55 -7.81 -11.59
CA ASP A 125 6.11 -7.92 -11.36
C ASP A 125 5.73 -9.40 -11.33
N SER A 126 5.12 -9.86 -10.23
CA SER A 126 4.67 -11.25 -10.10
C SER A 126 3.57 -11.64 -11.10
N GLY A 127 2.85 -10.66 -11.65
CA GLY A 127 1.83 -10.86 -12.68
C GLY A 127 2.38 -11.22 -14.05
N ASP A 128 3.64 -10.96 -14.33
CA ASP A 128 4.27 -11.25 -15.61
C ASP A 128 4.62 -12.75 -15.79
N GLY A 129 4.58 -13.52 -14.69
CA GLY A 129 4.89 -14.95 -14.69
C GLY A 129 6.38 -15.28 -14.89
N GLU A 130 7.26 -14.28 -14.79
CA GLU A 130 8.69 -14.46 -14.81
C GLU A 130 9.20 -14.83 -13.41
N PRO A 131 10.26 -15.66 -13.30
CA PRO A 131 10.81 -16.02 -12.00
C PRO A 131 11.57 -14.84 -11.38
N LEU A 132 11.61 -14.81 -10.03
CA LEU A 132 12.51 -13.90 -9.30
C LEU A 132 13.97 -14.11 -9.76
N PRO A 133 14.77 -13.02 -9.96
CA PRO A 133 16.10 -13.11 -10.57
C PRO A 133 17.20 -13.66 -9.63
N TRP A 134 16.82 -14.42 -8.62
CA TRP A 134 17.76 -15.05 -7.67
C TRP A 134 17.63 -16.58 -7.68
N PRO A 135 18.73 -17.29 -7.37
CA PRO A 135 18.72 -18.75 -7.23
C PRO A 135 17.80 -19.21 -6.09
N ASP A 136 17.56 -20.52 -6.05
CA ASP A 136 16.90 -21.18 -4.92
C ASP A 136 17.67 -20.93 -3.61
N ALA A 137 16.94 -20.81 -2.51
CA ALA A 137 17.51 -20.65 -1.16
C ALA A 137 18.51 -19.48 -1.03
N SER A 138 18.16 -18.33 -1.58
CA SER A 138 18.98 -17.10 -1.57
C SER A 138 18.75 -16.22 -0.36
N PHE A 139 17.58 -16.34 0.29
CA PHE A 139 17.18 -15.37 1.33
C PHE A 139 16.78 -16.03 2.63
N ASP A 140 17.26 -15.46 3.74
CA ASP A 140 16.84 -15.83 5.10
C ASP A 140 15.49 -15.20 5.44
N VAL A 141 15.21 -13.99 4.89
CA VAL A 141 13.94 -13.28 5.05
C VAL A 141 13.46 -12.76 3.71
N VAL A 142 12.21 -13.05 3.39
CA VAL A 142 11.45 -12.38 2.33
C VAL A 142 10.33 -11.60 3.00
N MET A 143 10.33 -10.29 2.86
CA MET A 143 9.26 -9.43 3.36
C MET A 143 8.50 -8.80 2.19
N ASN A 144 7.19 -8.63 2.39
CA ASN A 144 6.30 -8.08 1.38
C ASN A 144 5.20 -7.26 2.08
N ARG A 145 4.91 -6.08 1.56
CA ARG A 145 3.86 -5.25 2.14
C ARG A 145 3.00 -4.61 1.08
N HIS A 146 1.76 -5.09 0.97
CA HIS A 146 0.74 -4.58 0.06
C HIS A 146 1.11 -4.73 -1.44
N GLU A 147 2.01 -5.66 -1.76
CA GLU A 147 2.39 -5.99 -3.12
C GLU A 147 1.94 -7.42 -3.45
N SER A 148 1.61 -7.67 -4.71
CA SER A 148 1.35 -9.02 -5.20
C SER A 148 2.63 -9.88 -5.16
N TYR A 149 2.48 -11.18 -5.03
CA TYR A 149 3.61 -12.11 -5.03
C TYR A 149 3.20 -13.48 -5.58
N ASP A 150 4.14 -14.14 -6.24
CA ASP A 150 4.05 -15.57 -6.53
C ASP A 150 4.61 -16.36 -5.35
N ILE A 151 3.74 -17.07 -4.64
CA ILE A 151 4.14 -17.81 -3.43
C ILE A 151 5.08 -18.98 -3.77
N ALA A 152 5.02 -19.57 -4.97
CA ALA A 152 5.94 -20.61 -5.40
C ALA A 152 7.37 -20.05 -5.56
N GLU A 153 7.50 -18.85 -6.10
CA GLU A 153 8.77 -18.14 -6.23
C GLU A 153 9.31 -17.68 -4.86
N VAL A 154 8.45 -17.17 -3.98
CA VAL A 154 8.82 -16.88 -2.58
C VAL A 154 9.36 -18.14 -1.91
N ALA A 155 8.65 -19.25 -2.00
CA ALA A 155 9.08 -20.53 -1.43
C ALA A 155 10.40 -21.02 -2.06
N ARG A 156 10.61 -20.82 -3.35
CA ARG A 156 11.83 -21.19 -4.05
C ARG A 156 13.04 -20.42 -3.54
N VAL A 157 12.95 -19.10 -3.44
CA VAL A 157 14.08 -18.24 -3.08
C VAL A 157 14.37 -18.20 -1.58
N LEU A 158 13.43 -18.60 -0.71
CA LEU A 158 13.69 -18.73 0.72
C LEU A 158 14.67 -19.89 0.99
N SER A 159 15.59 -19.65 1.93
CA SER A 159 16.45 -20.67 2.51
C SER A 159 15.66 -21.63 3.42
N PRO A 160 16.08 -22.90 3.61
CA PRO A 160 15.52 -23.72 4.67
C PRO A 160 15.63 -23.00 6.04
N GLY A 161 14.52 -22.94 6.76
CA GLY A 161 14.39 -22.14 7.99
C GLY A 161 14.15 -20.65 7.75
N GLY A 162 14.15 -20.19 6.52
CA GLY A 162 13.90 -18.78 6.16
C GLY A 162 12.45 -18.36 6.42
N LEU A 163 12.26 -17.08 6.72
CA LEU A 163 10.98 -16.46 7.08
C LEU A 163 10.38 -15.71 5.89
N PHE A 164 9.14 -16.03 5.54
CA PHE A 164 8.26 -15.18 4.76
C PHE A 164 7.37 -14.35 5.67
N LEU A 165 7.40 -13.03 5.54
CA LEU A 165 6.59 -12.11 6.32
C LEU A 165 5.83 -11.17 5.38
N THR A 166 4.50 -11.28 5.35
CA THR A 166 3.68 -10.42 4.50
C THR A 166 2.53 -9.78 5.25
N GLN A 167 2.27 -8.52 4.92
CA GLN A 167 1.04 -7.80 5.26
C GLN A 167 0.33 -7.39 3.99
N GLN A 168 -0.95 -7.74 3.88
CA GLN A 168 -1.74 -7.49 2.69
C GLN A 168 -2.98 -6.66 2.96
N VAL A 169 -3.44 -5.97 1.91
CA VAL A 169 -4.80 -5.42 1.83
C VAL A 169 -5.73 -6.58 1.49
N ASP A 170 -6.83 -6.72 2.24
CA ASP A 170 -7.86 -7.71 1.93
C ASP A 170 -8.68 -7.24 0.72
N GLY A 171 -8.85 -8.09 -0.27
CA GLY A 171 -9.55 -7.78 -1.53
C GLY A 171 -11.02 -7.37 -1.38
N THR A 172 -11.56 -7.46 -0.16
CA THR A 172 -12.91 -6.97 0.19
C THR A 172 -12.89 -5.65 0.96
N GLU A 173 -11.74 -4.97 1.04
CA GLU A 173 -11.62 -3.60 1.58
C GLU A 173 -12.45 -2.62 0.75
N GLY A 174 -12.85 -1.50 1.35
CA GLY A 174 -13.48 -0.41 0.63
C GLY A 174 -14.88 -0.72 0.07
N ILE A 175 -15.63 -1.63 0.72
CA ILE A 175 -16.98 -2.03 0.25
C ILE A 175 -17.92 -0.83 0.08
N GLU A 176 -17.71 0.26 0.83
CA GLU A 176 -18.48 1.48 0.74
C GLU A 176 -18.31 2.17 -0.62
N PHE A 177 -17.09 2.16 -1.18
CA PHE A 177 -16.84 2.71 -2.53
C PHE A 177 -17.72 2.02 -3.58
N ARG A 178 -17.80 0.68 -3.53
CA ARG A 178 -18.62 -0.11 -4.43
C ARG A 178 -20.12 0.13 -4.21
N ASN A 179 -20.53 0.32 -2.96
CA ASN A 179 -21.91 0.68 -2.64
C ASN A 179 -22.30 2.07 -3.16
N TRP A 180 -21.35 3.00 -3.23
CA TRP A 180 -21.60 4.37 -3.72
C TRP A 180 -21.47 4.49 -5.23
N PHE A 181 -20.50 3.79 -5.81
CA PHE A 181 -20.09 3.99 -7.21
C PHE A 181 -20.29 2.75 -8.08
N GLY A 182 -20.58 1.60 -7.50
CA GLY A 182 -20.74 0.34 -8.24
C GLY A 182 -19.38 -0.34 -8.48
N GLY A 183 -19.41 -1.36 -9.34
CA GLY A 183 -18.24 -2.18 -9.67
C GLY A 183 -18.09 -3.39 -8.74
N GLU A 184 -17.23 -4.31 -9.17
CA GLU A 184 -16.81 -5.48 -8.40
C GLU A 184 -15.36 -5.29 -7.92
N PRO A 185 -14.93 -5.94 -6.83
CA PRO A 185 -13.54 -5.93 -6.44
C PRO A 185 -12.65 -6.48 -7.56
N GLU A 186 -11.50 -5.88 -7.79
CA GLU A 186 -10.55 -6.38 -8.79
C GLU A 186 -9.92 -7.71 -8.35
N HIS A 187 -9.60 -7.83 -7.05
CA HIS A 187 -8.92 -8.99 -6.48
C HIS A 187 -9.65 -9.54 -5.24
N PRO A 188 -10.91 -10.02 -5.39
CA PRO A 188 -11.72 -10.50 -4.25
C PRO A 188 -11.16 -11.77 -3.60
N GLU A 189 -10.30 -12.51 -4.31
CA GLU A 189 -9.63 -13.72 -3.85
C GLU A 189 -8.51 -13.45 -2.84
N ILE A 190 -7.97 -12.22 -2.80
CA ILE A 190 -6.90 -11.85 -1.86
C ILE A 190 -7.49 -11.71 -0.46
N GLN A 191 -7.54 -12.81 0.27
CA GLN A 191 -8.05 -12.92 1.62
C GLN A 191 -7.14 -13.83 2.44
N LEU A 192 -7.21 -13.73 3.77
CA LEU A 192 -6.31 -14.45 4.67
C LEU A 192 -6.31 -15.96 4.43
N GLU A 193 -7.50 -16.61 4.40
CA GLU A 193 -7.57 -18.06 4.30
C GLU A 193 -7.02 -18.59 2.97
N PRO A 194 -7.43 -18.10 1.79
CA PRO A 194 -6.83 -18.54 0.53
C PRO A 194 -5.32 -18.31 0.47
N CYS A 195 -4.82 -17.20 1.03
CA CYS A 195 -3.38 -16.94 1.07
C CYS A 195 -2.64 -17.89 2.03
N VAL A 196 -3.24 -18.24 3.18
CA VAL A 196 -2.68 -19.25 4.10
C VAL A 196 -2.61 -20.62 3.42
N ASP A 197 -3.71 -21.05 2.81
CA ASP A 197 -3.76 -22.34 2.09
C ASP A 197 -2.66 -22.41 1.01
N ALA A 198 -2.51 -21.34 0.21
CA ALA A 198 -1.47 -21.25 -0.81
C ALA A 198 -0.05 -21.31 -0.24
N VAL A 199 0.20 -20.67 0.90
CA VAL A 199 1.49 -20.69 1.61
C VAL A 199 1.80 -22.12 2.08
N GLU A 200 0.83 -22.82 2.69
CA GLU A 200 0.99 -24.19 3.17
C GLU A 200 1.16 -25.19 2.02
N GLU A 201 0.47 -25.01 0.89
CA GLU A 201 0.62 -25.82 -0.31
C GLU A 201 2.05 -25.76 -0.91
N GLN A 202 2.78 -24.66 -0.70
CA GLN A 202 4.18 -24.53 -1.09
C GLN A 202 5.18 -25.05 -0.04
N GLY A 203 4.70 -25.72 1.00
CA GLY A 203 5.55 -26.33 2.03
C GLY A 203 6.12 -25.33 3.04
N LEU A 204 5.51 -24.16 3.19
CA LEU A 204 5.83 -23.23 4.26
C LEU A 204 4.90 -23.49 5.45
N ARG A 205 5.47 -23.55 6.65
CA ARG A 205 4.71 -23.71 7.90
C ARG A 205 4.30 -22.32 8.44
N VAL A 206 2.99 -22.09 8.53
CA VAL A 206 2.44 -20.83 9.02
C VAL A 206 2.62 -20.72 10.54
N GLU A 207 3.36 -19.70 10.99
CA GLU A 207 3.59 -19.37 12.40
C GLU A 207 2.57 -18.39 12.94
N ALA A 208 2.13 -17.46 12.09
CA ALA A 208 1.11 -16.50 12.44
C ALA A 208 0.25 -16.16 11.22
N ALA A 209 -1.06 -16.13 11.46
CA ALA A 209 -2.05 -15.64 10.52
C ALA A 209 -3.03 -14.74 11.28
N ARG A 210 -3.12 -13.46 10.92
CA ARG A 210 -3.92 -12.48 11.66
C ARG A 210 -4.70 -11.62 10.67
N ARG A 211 -5.95 -11.36 10.98
CA ARG A 211 -6.77 -10.37 10.25
C ARG A 211 -7.13 -9.21 11.14
N TRP A 212 -7.40 -8.09 10.53
CA TRP A 212 -7.83 -6.88 11.21
C TRP A 212 -8.75 -6.08 10.32
N GLN A 213 -9.68 -5.37 10.95
CA GLN A 213 -10.55 -4.41 10.32
C GLN A 213 -10.52 -3.11 11.11
N GLY A 214 -10.39 -2.01 10.40
CA GLY A 214 -10.43 -0.65 10.89
C GLY A 214 -11.23 0.25 9.96
N THR A 215 -10.94 1.54 10.02
CA THR A 215 -11.67 2.55 9.27
C THR A 215 -10.70 3.57 8.67
N MET A 216 -10.88 3.88 7.39
CA MET A 216 -10.36 5.08 6.76
C MET A 216 -11.40 6.19 6.88
N ARG A 217 -10.98 7.40 7.26
CA ARG A 217 -11.84 8.58 7.42
C ARG A 217 -11.37 9.69 6.53
N PHE A 218 -12.19 10.07 5.58
CA PHE A 218 -11.94 11.19 4.68
C PHE A 218 -12.68 12.41 5.20
N THR A 219 -12.01 13.57 5.22
CA THR A 219 -12.63 14.83 5.72
C THR A 219 -13.71 15.35 4.78
N ASP A 220 -13.60 15.05 3.50
CA ASP A 220 -14.46 15.56 2.44
C ASP A 220 -14.45 14.66 1.20
N VAL A 221 -15.39 14.91 0.28
CA VAL A 221 -15.56 14.13 -0.94
C VAL A 221 -14.38 14.31 -1.91
N GLU A 222 -13.68 15.43 -1.87
CA GLU A 222 -12.53 15.68 -2.74
C GLU A 222 -11.34 14.78 -2.34
N ALA A 223 -11.18 14.52 -1.04
CA ALA A 223 -10.22 13.55 -0.57
C ALA A 223 -10.54 12.13 -1.04
N VAL A 224 -11.83 11.75 -1.12
CA VAL A 224 -12.26 10.47 -1.72
C VAL A 224 -11.94 10.42 -3.21
N ILE A 225 -12.23 11.47 -3.96
CA ILE A 225 -11.97 11.55 -5.40
C ILE A 225 -10.46 11.44 -5.69
N GLU A 226 -9.64 12.15 -4.92
CA GLU A 226 -8.19 12.12 -5.05
C GLU A 226 -7.62 10.74 -4.66
N TYR A 227 -8.15 10.12 -3.61
CA TYR A 227 -7.78 8.76 -3.21
C TYR A 227 -8.07 7.75 -4.32
N LEU A 228 -9.27 7.78 -4.93
CA LEU A 228 -9.64 6.88 -6.02
C LEU A 228 -8.78 7.05 -7.27
N ALA A 229 -8.20 8.24 -7.49
CA ALA A 229 -7.23 8.44 -8.55
C ALA A 229 -5.87 7.77 -8.25
N TYR A 230 -5.50 7.62 -6.96
CA TYR A 230 -4.27 6.93 -6.55
C TYR A 230 -4.42 5.41 -6.48
N VAL A 231 -5.64 4.91 -6.23
CA VAL A 231 -5.94 3.48 -6.08
C VAL A 231 -7.11 3.07 -7.01
N PRO A 232 -6.89 3.09 -8.33
CA PRO A 232 -7.96 2.89 -9.32
C PRO A 232 -8.61 1.50 -9.25
N TRP A 233 -7.95 0.51 -8.67
CA TRP A 233 -8.50 -0.83 -8.46
C TRP A 233 -9.60 -0.89 -7.38
N ASP A 234 -9.75 0.10 -6.51
CA ASP A 234 -10.85 0.16 -5.54
C ASP A 234 -12.20 0.41 -6.21
N VAL A 235 -12.21 1.17 -7.30
CA VAL A 235 -13.35 1.37 -8.21
C VAL A 235 -12.82 1.41 -9.64
N PRO A 236 -12.65 0.25 -10.31
CA PRO A 236 -12.19 0.22 -11.68
C PRO A 236 -13.05 1.10 -12.62
N ASP A 237 -12.38 1.80 -13.54
CA ASP A 237 -13.01 2.71 -14.51
C ASP A 237 -13.81 3.87 -13.88
N PHE A 238 -13.45 4.31 -12.67
CA PHE A 238 -14.10 5.43 -12.00
C PHE A 238 -13.98 6.72 -12.82
N VAL A 239 -15.13 7.29 -13.19
CA VAL A 239 -15.24 8.59 -13.87
C VAL A 239 -16.16 9.49 -13.05
N VAL A 240 -15.67 10.66 -12.63
CA VAL A 240 -16.44 11.62 -11.81
C VAL A 240 -17.80 11.93 -12.42
N GLY A 241 -17.86 12.13 -13.78
CA GLY A 241 -19.08 12.48 -14.48
C GLY A 241 -20.20 11.45 -14.33
N ASP A 242 -19.87 10.17 -14.22
CA ASP A 242 -20.83 9.08 -14.12
C ASP A 242 -21.39 8.91 -12.69
N HIS A 243 -20.69 9.47 -11.69
CA HIS A 243 -21.00 9.29 -10.28
C HIS A 243 -21.43 10.58 -9.54
N LEU A 244 -21.76 11.66 -10.25
CA LEU A 244 -22.10 12.97 -9.67
C LEU A 244 -23.17 12.87 -8.57
N GLY A 245 -24.20 12.05 -8.75
CA GLY A 245 -25.27 11.88 -7.77
C GLY A 245 -24.79 11.25 -6.45
N GLY A 246 -23.84 10.32 -6.52
CA GLY A 246 -23.18 9.71 -5.35
C GLY A 246 -22.28 10.71 -4.63
N LEU A 247 -21.43 11.39 -5.39
CA LEU A 247 -20.50 12.39 -4.88
C LEU A 247 -21.22 13.57 -4.21
N GLU A 248 -22.33 14.06 -4.79
CA GLU A 248 -23.15 15.12 -4.17
C GLU A 248 -23.79 14.66 -2.84
N ARG A 249 -24.21 13.40 -2.73
CA ARG A 249 -24.70 12.87 -1.45
C ARG A 249 -23.61 12.84 -0.40
N LEU A 250 -22.41 12.35 -0.75
CA LEU A 250 -21.26 12.36 0.16
C LEU A 250 -20.83 13.78 0.56
N ALA A 251 -20.82 14.73 -0.40
CA ALA A 251 -20.51 16.14 -0.13
C ALA A 251 -21.51 16.82 0.80
N ALA A 252 -22.76 16.35 0.83
CA ALA A 252 -23.78 16.89 1.73
C ALA A 252 -23.66 16.36 3.17
N GLU A 253 -22.89 15.31 3.42
CA GLU A 253 -22.63 14.77 4.75
C GLU A 253 -21.74 15.73 5.53
N ARG A 254 -22.12 16.02 6.80
CA ARG A 254 -21.37 16.94 7.69
C ARG A 254 -20.44 16.20 8.67
N ARG A 255 -20.17 14.95 8.39
CA ARG A 255 -19.28 14.06 9.15
C ARG A 255 -18.20 13.53 8.25
N PRO A 256 -17.08 13.04 8.78
CA PRO A 256 -16.10 12.31 7.99
C PRO A 256 -16.76 11.16 7.21
N ILE A 257 -16.30 10.98 5.98
CA ILE A 257 -16.72 9.87 5.12
C ILE A 257 -15.91 8.65 5.55
N GLU A 258 -16.59 7.64 6.09
CA GLU A 258 -15.94 6.44 6.63
C GLU A 258 -15.99 5.30 5.62
N VAL A 259 -14.85 4.64 5.46
CA VAL A 259 -14.65 3.48 4.58
C VAL A 259 -13.99 2.37 5.37
N THR A 260 -14.49 1.16 5.23
CA THR A 260 -13.94 -0.02 5.89
C THR A 260 -12.55 -0.32 5.37
N GLN A 261 -11.58 -0.43 6.28
CA GLN A 261 -10.22 -0.84 6.02
C GLN A 261 -10.01 -2.27 6.53
N LYS A 262 -9.35 -3.11 5.72
CA LYS A 262 -9.05 -4.49 6.09
C LYS A 262 -7.62 -4.84 5.75
N ARG A 263 -6.93 -5.47 6.70
CA ARG A 263 -5.56 -5.97 6.53
C ARG A 263 -5.46 -7.38 7.07
N PHE A 264 -4.54 -8.14 6.49
CA PHE A 264 -4.10 -9.37 7.10
C PHE A 264 -2.57 -9.49 7.11
N LEU A 265 -2.07 -10.35 7.98
CA LEU A 265 -0.66 -10.64 8.16
C LEU A 265 -0.46 -12.14 8.15
N ILE A 266 0.57 -12.59 7.45
CA ILE A 266 1.06 -13.97 7.48
C ILE A 266 2.56 -13.93 7.79
N ALA A 267 2.99 -14.79 8.71
CA ALA A 267 4.39 -15.13 8.94
C ALA A 267 4.52 -16.65 8.77
N ALA A 268 5.40 -17.10 7.90
CA ALA A 268 5.59 -18.52 7.60
C ALA A 268 7.07 -18.86 7.42
N ILE A 269 7.46 -20.06 7.82
CA ILE A 269 8.84 -20.57 7.76
C ILE A 269 8.92 -21.69 6.74
N LYS A 270 9.93 -21.66 5.88
CA LYS A 270 10.26 -22.76 4.98
C LYS A 270 10.88 -23.91 5.78
N GLU A 271 10.29 -25.12 5.71
CA GLU A 271 10.80 -26.32 6.38
C GLU A 271 11.99 -26.94 5.65
#